data_a1027399f2228326d8fc5416ebdff58d
#
_entry.id   a1027399f2228326d8fc5416ebdff58d
#
_cell.length_a   1.000
_cell.length_b   1.000
_cell.length_c   1.000
_cell.angle_alpha   90.00
_cell.angle_beta   90.00
_cell.angle_gamma   90.00
#
_symmetry.space_group_name_H-M   'P 1'
#
loop_
_entity.id
_entity.type
_entity.pdbx_description
1 polymer ?
#
loop_
_entity_poly.entity_id
_entity_poly.type
_entity_poly.pdbx_seq_one_letter_code
_entity_poly.pdbx_strand_id
1 'polypeptide(L)'
;MFDFDGTLFCETDPTYFDWLLFERRVLDDPSYRPTAEQLAAAKASRSRAAIPGLTNDRERLMLEVYEGMTLEAFEAFVRGFMQEPHAGFTGMKRGEAFYLPMLEVVDLLLANGFSVYVCSGTDRLVLRPVVLSKLPLPPQWVIGSDSTLLARAQGTCDGLAFTYRKEDELVLGGKSIVKNLQMNKVSVLVREVGIRPVLAFGNSSSDISMLNYTLQKNPHRAMGFMVLCDDLAREYGNAGKAEKMRSACGKNGWIPISMRDDWKTIYGDGVERKAGTAGGR
;
A
#
# COMPACT_ATOMS: atom_id res chain seq x y z
N MET A 1 12.10 8.50 2.18
CA MET A 1 10.74 8.28 1.67
C MET A 1 10.64 6.91 1.06
N PHE A 2 9.66 6.11 1.47
CA PHE A 2 9.47 4.75 1.00
C PHE A 2 8.07 4.59 0.39
N ASP A 3 7.96 3.96 -0.76
CA ASP A 3 6.72 3.30 -1.16
C ASP A 3 6.46 2.10 -0.25
N PHE A 4 5.25 1.54 -0.29
CA PHE A 4 4.87 0.44 0.59
C PHE A 4 4.82 -0.89 -0.15
N ASP A 5 3.85 -1.07 -1.04
CA ASP A 5 3.63 -2.33 -1.74
C ASP A 5 4.77 -2.63 -2.74
N GLY A 6 5.47 -3.73 -2.54
CA GLY A 6 6.65 -4.10 -3.34
C GLY A 6 7.95 -3.37 -3.00
N THR A 7 7.91 -2.50 -1.97
CA THR A 7 9.09 -1.78 -1.47
C THR A 7 9.39 -2.13 -0.02
N LEU A 8 8.43 -2.00 0.88
CA LEU A 8 8.52 -2.41 2.28
C LEU A 8 7.77 -3.70 2.57
N PHE A 9 6.75 -4.01 1.78
CA PHE A 9 5.76 -5.03 2.02
C PHE A 9 5.47 -5.83 0.75
N CYS A 10 5.05 -7.08 0.88
CA CYS A 10 4.68 -7.96 -0.23
C CYS A 10 3.63 -7.30 -1.15
N GLU A 11 3.95 -7.22 -2.44
CA GLU A 11 3.05 -6.60 -3.42
C GLU A 11 1.97 -7.57 -3.91
N THR A 12 2.32 -8.81 -4.12
CA THR A 12 1.62 -9.65 -5.10
C THR A 12 1.22 -11.03 -4.63
N ASP A 13 1.00 -11.24 -3.35
CA ASP A 13 0.48 -12.54 -2.95
C ASP A 13 -0.96 -12.53 -2.39
N PRO A 14 -1.83 -13.10 -3.12
CA PRO A 14 -1.98 -13.31 -4.56
C PRO A 14 -2.33 -12.02 -5.28
N THR A 15 -2.52 -10.93 -4.57
CA THR A 15 -2.76 -9.57 -4.98
C THR A 15 -2.48 -8.61 -3.81
N TYR A 16 -2.64 -7.29 -4.00
CA TYR A 16 -2.41 -6.29 -2.96
C TYR A 16 -3.23 -6.56 -1.68
N PHE A 17 -2.70 -6.16 -0.54
CA PHE A 17 -3.35 -6.31 0.76
C PHE A 17 -4.77 -5.71 0.79
N ASP A 18 -4.96 -4.52 0.24
CA ASP A 18 -6.24 -3.83 0.17
C ASP A 18 -7.29 -4.59 -0.67
N TRP A 19 -6.86 -5.28 -1.75
CA TRP A 19 -7.73 -6.14 -2.53
C TRP A 19 -8.19 -7.37 -1.77
N LEU A 20 -7.27 -8.00 -1.06
CA LEU A 20 -7.60 -9.16 -0.23
C LEU A 20 -8.56 -8.75 0.91
N LEU A 21 -8.37 -7.54 1.46
CA LEU A 21 -9.27 -6.96 2.46
C LEU A 21 -10.68 -6.73 1.87
N PHE A 22 -10.78 -6.22 0.64
CA PHE A 22 -12.04 -6.08 -0.10
C PHE A 22 -12.71 -7.44 -0.33
N GLU A 23 -11.96 -8.45 -0.80
CA GLU A 23 -12.47 -9.81 -0.97
C GLU A 23 -13.02 -10.38 0.35
N ARG A 24 -12.30 -10.18 1.45
CA ARG A 24 -12.70 -10.59 2.80
C ARG A 24 -14.02 -9.96 3.21
N ARG A 25 -14.19 -8.66 2.94
CA ARG A 25 -15.42 -7.92 3.26
C ARG A 25 -16.61 -8.41 2.45
N VAL A 26 -16.42 -8.60 1.13
CA VAL A 26 -17.51 -8.92 0.20
C VAL A 26 -17.93 -10.40 0.25
N LEU A 27 -16.94 -11.31 0.35
CA LEU A 27 -17.20 -12.75 0.18
C LEU A 27 -17.32 -13.51 1.50
N ASP A 28 -16.65 -13.03 2.56
CA ASP A 28 -16.47 -13.81 3.77
C ASP A 28 -16.99 -13.11 5.05
N ASP A 29 -17.48 -11.86 4.94
CA ASP A 29 -18.09 -11.15 6.05
C ASP A 29 -19.62 -11.31 6.05
N PRO A 30 -20.19 -12.10 6.97
CA PRO A 30 -21.63 -12.35 7.00
C PRO A 30 -22.47 -11.13 7.38
N SER A 31 -21.85 -10.10 7.95
CA SER A 31 -22.53 -8.86 8.32
C SER A 31 -22.74 -7.89 7.15
N TYR A 32 -22.01 -8.08 6.03
CA TYR A 32 -22.10 -7.24 4.85
C TYR A 32 -23.07 -7.82 3.81
N ARG A 33 -23.75 -6.94 3.09
CA ARG A 33 -24.63 -7.29 1.97
C ARG A 33 -24.12 -6.63 0.70
N PRO A 34 -23.29 -7.32 -0.10
CA PRO A 34 -22.69 -6.74 -1.31
C PRO A 34 -23.72 -6.54 -2.41
N THR A 35 -23.49 -5.54 -3.25
CA THR A 35 -24.19 -5.41 -4.53
C THR A 35 -23.73 -6.49 -5.51
N ALA A 36 -24.50 -6.70 -6.59
CA ALA A 36 -24.12 -7.67 -7.63
C ALA A 36 -22.76 -7.32 -8.28
N GLU A 37 -22.49 -6.02 -8.44
CA GLU A 37 -21.23 -5.51 -8.98
C GLU A 37 -20.05 -5.81 -8.05
N GLN A 38 -20.17 -5.50 -6.76
CA GLN A 38 -19.15 -5.79 -5.75
C GLN A 38 -18.86 -7.30 -5.66
N LEU A 39 -19.93 -8.12 -5.70
CA LEU A 39 -19.81 -9.57 -5.66
C LEU A 39 -19.08 -10.12 -6.90
N ALA A 40 -19.39 -9.61 -8.08
CA ALA A 40 -18.72 -9.98 -9.33
C ALA A 40 -17.23 -9.58 -9.30
N ALA A 41 -16.93 -8.36 -8.84
CA ALA A 41 -15.57 -7.86 -8.71
C ALA A 41 -14.73 -8.70 -7.72
N ALA A 42 -15.27 -9.00 -6.56
CA ALA A 42 -14.57 -9.80 -5.55
C ALA A 42 -14.34 -11.25 -6.00
N LYS A 43 -15.32 -11.88 -6.67
CA LYS A 43 -15.16 -13.23 -7.25
C LYS A 43 -14.10 -13.25 -8.35
N ALA A 44 -14.07 -12.25 -9.22
CA ALA A 44 -13.06 -12.16 -10.27
C ALA A 44 -11.67 -11.91 -9.68
N SER A 45 -11.54 -11.03 -8.70
CA SER A 45 -10.29 -10.81 -7.97
C SER A 45 -9.78 -12.12 -7.36
N ARG A 46 -10.62 -12.83 -6.62
CA ARG A 46 -10.27 -14.12 -5.99
C ARG A 46 -9.87 -15.20 -7.00
N SER A 47 -10.54 -15.24 -8.15
CA SER A 47 -10.21 -16.17 -9.24
C SER A 47 -9.10 -15.68 -10.17
N ARG A 48 -8.58 -14.46 -9.95
CA ARG A 48 -7.60 -13.77 -10.81
C ARG A 48 -8.10 -13.61 -12.26
N ALA A 49 -9.39 -13.59 -12.47
CA ALA A 49 -10.00 -13.32 -13.75
C ALA A 49 -10.02 -11.81 -14.05
N ALA A 50 -9.80 -11.44 -15.30
CA ALA A 50 -10.01 -10.06 -15.73
C ALA A 50 -11.52 -9.78 -15.78
N ILE A 51 -11.95 -8.66 -15.17
CA ILE A 51 -13.31 -8.18 -15.30
C ILE A 51 -13.30 -7.05 -16.32
N PRO A 52 -13.97 -7.20 -17.48
CA PRO A 52 -14.09 -6.12 -18.46
C PRO A 52 -14.74 -4.89 -17.81
N GLY A 53 -14.14 -3.72 -17.98
CA GLY A 53 -14.68 -2.42 -17.53
C GLY A 53 -14.42 -2.05 -16.07
N LEU A 54 -13.99 -2.97 -15.23
CA LEU A 54 -13.80 -2.71 -13.78
C LEU A 54 -12.52 -1.95 -13.43
N THR A 55 -11.59 -1.77 -14.34
CA THR A 55 -10.33 -1.07 -14.09
C THR A 55 -10.52 0.40 -13.68
N ASN A 56 -11.51 1.08 -14.19
CA ASN A 56 -11.81 2.49 -13.85
C ASN A 56 -12.70 2.63 -12.60
N ASP A 57 -13.50 1.62 -12.27
CA ASP A 57 -14.39 1.61 -11.11
C ASP A 57 -13.82 0.91 -9.89
N ARG A 58 -12.63 0.38 -10.04
CA ARG A 58 -11.95 -0.43 -9.03
C ARG A 58 -11.87 0.26 -7.68
N GLU A 59 -11.39 1.49 -7.65
CA GLU A 59 -11.21 2.22 -6.41
C GLU A 59 -12.55 2.57 -5.76
N ARG A 60 -13.54 2.94 -6.54
CA ARG A 60 -14.90 3.20 -6.08
C ARG A 60 -15.46 1.98 -5.33
N LEU A 61 -15.41 0.80 -5.95
CA LEU A 61 -15.91 -0.44 -5.32
C LEU A 61 -15.19 -0.78 -4.02
N MET A 62 -13.87 -0.56 -3.98
CA MET A 62 -13.06 -0.83 -2.79
C MET A 62 -13.38 0.10 -1.61
N LEU A 63 -13.82 1.32 -1.87
CA LEU A 63 -14.18 2.28 -0.84
C LEU A 63 -15.63 2.15 -0.38
N GLU A 64 -16.56 1.94 -1.32
CA GLU A 64 -18.00 1.82 -1.04
C GLU A 64 -18.34 0.69 -0.07
N VAL A 65 -17.58 -0.43 -0.08
CA VAL A 65 -17.85 -1.57 0.81
C VAL A 65 -17.64 -1.27 2.30
N TYR A 66 -17.00 -0.16 2.59
CA TYR A 66 -16.76 0.31 3.96
C TYR A 66 -17.54 1.56 4.31
N GLU A 67 -18.35 2.10 3.38
CA GLU A 67 -19.15 3.30 3.62
C GLU A 67 -20.02 3.14 4.88
N GLY A 68 -20.01 4.18 5.72
CA GLY A 68 -20.76 4.20 6.98
C GLY A 68 -20.13 3.44 8.14
N MET A 69 -19.04 2.69 7.95
CA MET A 69 -18.27 2.14 9.07
C MET A 69 -17.60 3.26 9.86
N THR A 70 -17.57 3.16 11.21
CA THR A 70 -16.75 4.07 12.02
C THR A 70 -15.27 3.81 11.79
N LEU A 71 -14.42 4.80 12.06
CA LEU A 71 -12.97 4.61 11.95
C LEU A 71 -12.47 3.47 12.82
N GLU A 72 -12.98 3.37 14.05
CA GLU A 72 -12.60 2.33 15.00
C GLU A 72 -13.01 0.93 14.51
N ALA A 73 -14.23 0.80 13.97
CA ALA A 73 -14.72 -0.45 13.41
C ALA A 73 -13.91 -0.88 12.19
N PHE A 74 -13.56 0.08 11.32
CA PHE A 74 -12.73 -0.18 10.14
C PHE A 74 -11.30 -0.57 10.54
N GLU A 75 -10.68 0.16 11.46
CA GLU A 75 -9.35 -0.19 11.97
C GLU A 75 -9.35 -1.58 12.62
N ALA A 76 -10.37 -1.91 13.41
CA ALA A 76 -10.51 -3.24 14.00
C ALA A 76 -10.65 -4.33 12.92
N PHE A 77 -11.38 -4.05 11.84
CA PHE A 77 -11.50 -4.97 10.70
C PHE A 77 -10.15 -5.20 10.00
N VAL A 78 -9.39 -4.13 9.72
CA VAL A 78 -8.03 -4.23 9.15
C VAL A 78 -7.12 -5.04 10.07
N ARG A 79 -7.10 -4.73 11.37
CA ARG A 79 -6.27 -5.44 12.36
C ARG A 79 -6.65 -6.91 12.50
N GLY A 80 -7.94 -7.24 12.45
CA GLY A 80 -8.41 -8.61 12.42
C GLY A 80 -7.90 -9.37 11.20
N PHE A 81 -7.99 -8.75 10.03
CA PHE A 81 -7.48 -9.33 8.78
C PHE A 81 -5.96 -9.55 8.78
N MET A 82 -5.19 -8.64 9.40
CA MET A 82 -3.75 -8.81 9.56
C MET A 82 -3.37 -10.08 10.32
N GLN A 83 -4.22 -10.61 11.19
CA GLN A 83 -3.97 -11.82 11.97
C GLN A 83 -4.25 -13.11 11.20
N GLU A 84 -4.94 -13.04 10.08
CA GLU A 84 -5.22 -14.23 9.25
C GLU A 84 -3.93 -14.80 8.65
N PRO A 85 -3.85 -16.14 8.44
CA PRO A 85 -2.72 -16.75 7.74
C PRO A 85 -2.54 -16.16 6.34
N HIS A 86 -1.30 -15.94 5.94
CA HIS A 86 -0.99 -15.45 4.60
C HIS A 86 -1.39 -16.48 3.53
N ALA A 87 -2.01 -16.02 2.44
CA ALA A 87 -2.54 -16.93 1.42
C ALA A 87 -1.44 -17.66 0.66
N GLY A 88 -0.36 -16.98 0.33
CA GLY A 88 0.71 -17.49 -0.51
C GLY A 88 1.97 -17.96 0.21
N PHE A 89 2.06 -17.75 1.53
CA PHE A 89 3.20 -18.19 2.33
C PHE A 89 2.75 -19.05 3.50
N THR A 90 3.62 -19.96 3.94
CA THR A 90 3.51 -20.65 5.23
C THR A 90 4.32 -19.91 6.28
N GLY A 91 3.97 -20.10 7.56
CA GLY A 91 4.73 -19.50 8.67
C GLY A 91 4.58 -17.98 8.85
N MET A 92 3.65 -17.35 8.15
CA MET A 92 3.47 -15.89 8.17
C MET A 92 1.99 -15.52 8.18
N LYS A 93 1.63 -14.45 8.91
CA LYS A 93 0.31 -13.80 8.84
C LYS A 93 0.30 -12.71 7.77
N ARG A 94 -0.91 -12.29 7.37
CA ARG A 94 -1.07 -11.25 6.34
C ARG A 94 -0.41 -9.92 6.70
N GLY A 95 -0.46 -9.49 7.96
CA GLY A 95 0.14 -8.24 8.43
C GLY A 95 1.64 -8.32 8.68
N GLU A 96 2.27 -9.49 8.47
CA GLU A 96 3.70 -9.71 8.74
C GLU A 96 4.56 -9.70 7.48
N ALA A 97 3.97 -9.52 6.29
CA ALA A 97 4.63 -9.67 4.99
C ALA A 97 5.58 -8.50 4.64
N PHE A 98 6.34 -8.02 5.61
CA PHE A 98 7.37 -7.00 5.42
C PHE A 98 8.68 -7.61 4.92
N TYR A 99 9.35 -6.91 4.01
CA TYR A 99 10.69 -7.27 3.54
C TYR A 99 11.73 -6.92 4.59
N LEU A 100 12.28 -7.93 5.26
CA LEU A 100 13.25 -7.73 6.35
C LEU A 100 14.44 -6.84 5.96
N PRO A 101 15.08 -6.99 4.78
CA PRO A 101 16.18 -6.11 4.41
C PRO A 101 15.79 -4.64 4.33
N MET A 102 14.54 -4.35 3.95
CA MET A 102 14.06 -2.98 3.88
C MET A 102 13.70 -2.41 5.26
N LEU A 103 13.27 -3.26 6.21
CA LEU A 103 13.14 -2.86 7.62
C LEU A 103 14.49 -2.47 8.22
N GLU A 104 15.55 -3.23 7.94
CA GLU A 104 16.92 -2.90 8.35
C GLU A 104 17.37 -1.52 7.81
N VAL A 105 17.00 -1.21 6.56
CA VAL A 105 17.27 0.11 5.99
C VAL A 105 16.50 1.20 6.74
N VAL A 106 15.24 0.97 7.09
CA VAL A 106 14.45 1.93 7.89
C VAL A 106 15.08 2.14 9.26
N ASP A 107 15.45 1.07 9.95
CA ASP A 107 16.08 1.12 11.27
C ASP A 107 17.41 1.86 11.23
N LEU A 108 18.25 1.59 10.21
CA LEU A 108 19.50 2.31 9.98
C LEU A 108 19.27 3.81 9.81
N LEU A 109 18.28 4.20 9.02
CA LEU A 109 17.97 5.61 8.78
C LEU A 109 17.46 6.29 10.05
N LEU A 110 16.57 5.66 10.79
CA LEU A 110 16.06 6.17 12.07
C LEU A 110 17.19 6.33 13.10
N ALA A 111 18.06 5.33 13.22
CA ALA A 111 19.23 5.36 14.11
C ALA A 111 20.23 6.48 13.77
N ASN A 112 20.24 6.94 12.52
CA ASN A 112 21.08 8.06 12.06
C ASN A 112 20.32 9.40 11.99
N GLY A 113 19.15 9.51 12.63
CA GLY A 113 18.41 10.77 12.78
C GLY A 113 17.63 11.20 11.54
N PHE A 114 17.40 10.31 10.57
CA PHE A 114 16.52 10.61 9.43
C PHE A 114 15.05 10.55 9.83
N SER A 115 14.27 11.47 9.29
CA SER A 115 12.81 11.34 9.30
C SER A 115 12.39 10.39 8.17
N VAL A 116 11.72 9.28 8.53
CA VAL A 116 11.32 8.25 7.58
C VAL A 116 9.81 8.34 7.35
N TYR A 117 9.41 8.51 6.10
CA TYR A 117 8.01 8.57 5.68
C TYR A 117 7.67 7.42 4.74
N VAL A 118 6.46 6.88 4.88
CA VAL A 118 5.85 5.96 3.93
C VAL A 118 4.89 6.75 3.04
N CYS A 119 4.94 6.54 1.72
CA CYS A 119 4.12 7.24 0.73
C CYS A 119 3.58 6.24 -0.31
N SER A 120 2.38 5.73 -0.09
CA SER A 120 1.77 4.62 -0.82
C SER A 120 0.52 5.01 -1.61
N GLY A 121 0.22 4.21 -2.65
CA GLY A 121 -1.07 4.23 -3.34
C GLY A 121 -2.20 3.53 -2.58
N THR A 122 -1.89 2.75 -1.55
CA THR A 122 -2.87 2.13 -0.66
C THR A 122 -3.57 3.18 0.20
N ASP A 123 -4.87 2.99 0.51
CA ASP A 123 -5.62 3.92 1.36
C ASP A 123 -4.95 4.08 2.73
N ARG A 124 -4.85 5.32 3.20
CA ARG A 124 -4.17 5.70 4.45
C ARG A 124 -4.73 4.98 5.67
N LEU A 125 -6.03 4.73 5.70
CA LEU A 125 -6.69 4.08 6.82
C LEU A 125 -6.40 2.57 6.86
N VAL A 126 -6.13 1.95 5.70
CA VAL A 126 -5.61 0.58 5.60
C VAL A 126 -4.12 0.55 5.95
N LEU A 127 -3.36 1.51 5.44
CA LEU A 127 -1.91 1.54 5.52
C LEU A 127 -1.40 1.73 6.96
N ARG A 128 -1.99 2.66 7.71
CA ARG A 128 -1.55 3.01 9.07
C ARG A 128 -1.56 1.81 10.04
N PRO A 129 -2.64 1.05 10.20
CA PRO A 129 -2.65 -0.13 11.06
C PRO A 129 -1.56 -1.14 10.71
N VAL A 130 -1.29 -1.34 9.41
CA VAL A 130 -0.28 -2.30 8.93
C VAL A 130 1.13 -1.77 9.23
N VAL A 131 1.46 -0.57 8.77
CA VAL A 131 2.80 0.03 8.95
C VAL A 131 3.16 0.20 10.42
N LEU A 132 2.25 0.75 11.21
CA LEU A 132 2.50 1.05 12.63
C LEU A 132 2.52 -0.21 13.53
N SER A 133 2.08 -1.36 13.01
CA SER A 133 2.27 -2.63 13.72
C SER A 133 3.73 -3.10 13.73
N LYS A 134 4.55 -2.60 12.82
CA LYS A 134 5.93 -3.06 12.61
C LYS A 134 6.96 -1.93 12.73
N LEU A 135 6.66 -0.74 12.26
CA LEU A 135 7.59 0.38 12.24
C LEU A 135 7.24 1.42 13.31
N PRO A 136 8.22 1.90 14.10
CA PRO A 136 7.99 2.89 15.17
C PRO A 136 7.90 4.31 14.60
N LEU A 137 7.00 4.51 13.62
CA LEU A 137 6.80 5.80 12.97
C LEU A 137 5.64 6.56 13.58
N PRO A 138 5.71 7.90 13.67
CA PRO A 138 4.53 8.71 13.96
C PRO A 138 3.45 8.50 12.90
N PRO A 139 2.15 8.40 13.27
CA PRO A 139 1.07 8.14 12.30
C PRO A 139 0.99 9.13 11.15
N GLN A 140 1.37 10.40 11.37
CA GLN A 140 1.41 11.44 10.33
C GLN A 140 2.53 11.22 9.30
N TRP A 141 3.50 10.34 9.56
CA TRP A 141 4.55 9.98 8.59
C TRP A 141 4.12 8.84 7.65
N VAL A 142 2.91 8.32 7.84
CA VAL A 142 2.31 7.29 6.99
C VAL A 142 1.25 7.95 6.11
N ILE A 143 1.62 8.16 4.84
CA ILE A 143 0.86 8.89 3.82
C ILE A 143 0.35 7.89 2.80
N GLY A 144 -0.94 7.88 2.55
CA GLY A 144 -1.61 7.00 1.59
C GLY A 144 -2.48 7.77 0.60
N SER A 145 -3.27 7.03 -0.17
CA SER A 145 -4.45 7.58 -0.82
C SER A 145 -5.45 8.03 0.24
N ASP A 146 -6.28 9.00 -0.09
CA ASP A 146 -7.28 9.53 0.84
C ASP A 146 -8.69 9.30 0.32
N SER A 147 -9.54 8.89 1.23
CA SER A 147 -10.98 8.72 1.05
C SER A 147 -11.75 9.68 1.95
N THR A 148 -13.03 9.93 1.59
CA THR A 148 -13.88 10.86 2.34
C THR A 148 -14.21 10.31 3.73
N LEU A 149 -14.20 11.24 4.70
CA LEU A 149 -14.68 11.02 6.06
C LEU A 149 -15.85 11.97 6.32
N LEU A 150 -16.89 11.46 6.95
CA LEU A 150 -18.11 12.20 7.27
C LEU A 150 -18.43 12.05 8.75
N ALA A 151 -19.08 13.05 9.32
CA ALA A 151 -19.81 12.81 10.56
C ALA A 151 -21.05 11.96 10.25
N ARG A 152 -21.37 10.99 11.08
CA ARG A 152 -22.55 10.10 10.88
C ARG A 152 -23.84 10.89 10.64
N ALA A 153 -24.04 12.00 11.37
CA ALA A 153 -25.20 12.85 11.25
C ALA A 153 -25.13 13.82 10.06
N GLN A 154 -24.00 13.91 9.34
CA GLN A 154 -23.82 14.85 8.23
C GLN A 154 -24.67 14.49 7.01
N GLY A 155 -24.85 13.21 6.72
CA GLY A 155 -25.56 12.72 5.54
C GLY A 155 -24.97 13.27 4.24
N THR A 156 -25.82 13.93 3.43
CA THR A 156 -25.42 14.54 2.15
C THR A 156 -25.03 16.03 2.26
N CYS A 157 -25.04 16.58 3.48
CA CYS A 157 -24.67 17.97 3.71
C CYS A 157 -23.18 18.17 3.39
N ASP A 158 -22.87 19.30 2.74
CA ASP A 158 -21.47 19.68 2.49
C ASP A 158 -20.74 19.95 3.80
N GLY A 159 -19.48 19.56 3.89
CA GLY A 159 -18.64 19.76 5.08
C GLY A 159 -18.50 21.24 5.49
N LEU A 160 -18.59 22.18 4.54
CA LEU A 160 -18.57 23.61 4.84
C LEU A 160 -19.86 24.10 5.53
N ALA A 161 -20.94 23.34 5.41
CA ALA A 161 -22.24 23.66 6.01
C ALA A 161 -22.56 22.80 7.23
N PHE A 162 -21.67 21.87 7.63
CA PHE A 162 -21.85 20.97 8.76
C PHE A 162 -20.82 21.23 9.86
N THR A 163 -21.28 21.35 11.08
CA THR A 163 -20.41 21.46 12.26
C THR A 163 -20.37 20.14 13.00
N TYR A 164 -19.19 19.53 13.14
CA TYR A 164 -18.97 18.31 13.92
C TYR A 164 -19.31 18.54 15.40
N ARG A 165 -20.17 17.72 15.98
CA ARG A 165 -20.65 17.83 17.35
C ARG A 165 -19.95 16.84 18.26
N LYS A 166 -20.03 17.03 19.58
CA LYS A 166 -19.39 16.14 20.56
C LYS A 166 -19.91 14.71 20.52
N GLU A 167 -21.18 14.53 20.14
CA GLU A 167 -21.88 13.26 20.03
C GLU A 167 -21.77 12.59 18.65
N ASP A 168 -21.14 13.28 17.68
CA ASP A 168 -20.96 12.74 16.34
C ASP A 168 -19.86 11.66 16.33
N GLU A 169 -20.04 10.68 15.46
CA GLU A 169 -19.02 9.68 15.14
C GLU A 169 -18.47 9.91 13.74
N LEU A 170 -17.18 9.73 13.56
CA LEU A 170 -16.55 9.76 12.24
C LEU A 170 -16.79 8.43 11.53
N VAL A 171 -17.27 8.50 10.28
CA VAL A 171 -17.51 7.34 9.43
C VAL A 171 -16.84 7.50 8.07
N LEU A 172 -16.54 6.38 7.41
CA LEU A 172 -16.04 6.37 6.04
C LEU A 172 -17.15 6.80 5.09
N GLY A 173 -16.82 7.71 4.15
CA GLY A 173 -17.78 8.26 3.20
C GLY A 173 -17.79 7.55 1.83
N GLY A 174 -16.98 6.52 1.64
CA GLY A 174 -17.01 5.65 0.45
C GLY A 174 -16.52 6.28 -0.86
N LYS A 175 -15.95 7.49 -0.84
CA LYS A 175 -15.48 8.18 -2.05
C LYS A 175 -14.00 8.51 -1.99
N SER A 176 -13.30 8.44 -3.14
CA SER A 176 -11.91 8.86 -3.27
C SER A 176 -11.77 10.38 -3.25
N ILE A 177 -10.79 10.87 -2.52
CA ILE A 177 -10.34 12.27 -2.56
C ILE A 177 -9.12 12.38 -3.46
N VAL A 178 -8.12 11.51 -3.25
CA VAL A 178 -6.89 11.46 -4.05
C VAL A 178 -6.34 10.04 -4.08
N LYS A 179 -6.03 9.56 -5.27
CA LYS A 179 -5.22 8.36 -5.47
C LYS A 179 -3.74 8.75 -5.47
N ASN A 180 -3.00 8.31 -4.46
CA ASN A 180 -1.62 8.73 -4.24
C ASN A 180 -0.61 7.93 -5.09
N LEU A 181 -0.70 8.09 -6.41
CA LEU A 181 0.16 7.47 -7.42
C LEU A 181 0.78 8.54 -8.32
N GLN A 182 1.89 8.24 -8.96
CA GLN A 182 2.53 9.09 -9.97
C GLN A 182 2.80 10.52 -9.44
N MET A 183 2.33 11.55 -10.15
CA MET A 183 2.50 12.96 -9.76
C MET A 183 1.79 13.28 -8.43
N ASN A 184 0.73 12.57 -8.08
CA ASN A 184 0.03 12.78 -6.82
C ASN A 184 0.93 12.48 -5.61
N LYS A 185 1.85 11.50 -5.69
CA LYS A 185 2.87 11.29 -4.65
C LYS A 185 3.70 12.56 -4.40
N VAL A 186 4.11 13.24 -5.46
CA VAL A 186 4.87 14.50 -5.33
C VAL A 186 4.00 15.60 -4.71
N SER A 187 2.76 15.74 -5.18
CA SER A 187 1.84 16.77 -4.68
C SER A 187 1.56 16.60 -3.19
N VAL A 188 1.35 15.35 -2.74
CA VAL A 188 1.11 15.02 -1.34
C VAL A 188 2.37 15.28 -0.49
N LEU A 189 3.56 14.91 -0.98
CA LEU A 189 4.82 15.20 -0.30
C LEU A 189 5.00 16.70 -0.04
N VAL A 190 4.71 17.52 -1.05
CA VAL A 190 4.84 18.98 -0.91
C VAL A 190 3.84 19.53 0.11
N ARG A 191 2.62 19.02 0.13
CA ARG A 191 1.57 19.50 1.04
C ARG A 191 1.73 19.02 2.48
N GLU A 192 2.08 17.74 2.68
CA GLU A 192 2.06 17.12 4.02
C GLU A 192 3.43 17.14 4.70
N VAL A 193 4.50 17.01 3.91
CA VAL A 193 5.88 16.98 4.45
C VAL A 193 6.56 18.35 4.32
N GLY A 194 6.35 19.05 3.20
CA GLY A 194 6.91 20.38 2.94
C GLY A 194 8.42 20.40 2.71
N ILE A 195 9.11 19.26 2.85
CA ILE A 195 10.55 19.11 2.67
C ILE A 195 10.81 18.10 1.56
N ARG A 196 11.76 18.43 0.66
CA ARG A 196 12.19 17.51 -0.40
C ARG A 196 12.96 16.34 0.20
N PRO A 197 12.60 15.08 -0.11
CA PRO A 197 13.35 13.91 0.36
C PRO A 197 14.80 13.92 -0.19
N VAL A 198 15.73 13.34 0.56
CA VAL A 198 17.09 13.06 0.10
C VAL A 198 17.27 11.59 -0.33
N LEU A 199 16.40 10.70 0.16
CA LEU A 199 16.35 9.30 -0.25
C LEU A 199 14.91 8.92 -0.60
N ALA A 200 14.73 8.24 -1.73
CA ALA A 200 13.46 7.68 -2.15
C ALA A 200 13.62 6.23 -2.60
N PHE A 201 12.69 5.38 -2.14
CA PHE A 201 12.64 3.95 -2.45
C PHE A 201 11.27 3.63 -3.06
N GLY A 202 11.27 2.96 -4.19
CA GLY A 202 10.06 2.51 -4.90
C GLY A 202 10.30 1.18 -5.61
N ASN A 203 9.29 0.64 -6.28
CA ASN A 203 9.39 -0.65 -7.00
C ASN A 203 8.73 -0.63 -8.39
N SER A 204 8.03 0.43 -8.74
CA SER A 204 7.19 0.43 -9.92
C SER A 204 7.17 1.79 -10.64
N SER A 205 6.49 1.82 -11.79
CA SER A 205 6.29 3.07 -12.54
C SER A 205 5.51 4.13 -11.76
N SER A 206 4.73 3.75 -10.76
CA SER A 206 3.97 4.69 -9.91
C SER A 206 4.88 5.57 -9.04
N ASP A 207 6.15 5.16 -8.84
CA ASP A 207 7.12 5.83 -7.97
C ASP A 207 8.08 6.74 -8.71
N ILE A 208 8.08 6.67 -10.04
CA ILE A 208 8.99 7.44 -10.91
C ILE A 208 8.96 8.93 -10.57
N SER A 209 7.77 9.50 -10.38
CA SER A 209 7.63 10.93 -10.06
C SER A 209 8.27 11.26 -8.71
N MET A 210 8.11 10.41 -7.70
CA MET A 210 8.70 10.57 -6.37
C MET A 210 10.24 10.47 -6.42
N LEU A 211 10.79 9.49 -7.14
CA LEU A 211 12.24 9.35 -7.31
C LEU A 211 12.81 10.55 -8.07
N ASN A 212 12.21 10.95 -9.16
CA ASN A 212 12.65 12.10 -9.94
C ASN A 212 12.58 13.41 -9.14
N TYR A 213 11.51 13.63 -8.39
CA TYR A 213 11.39 14.79 -7.51
C TYR A 213 12.47 14.81 -6.44
N THR A 214 12.83 13.66 -5.89
CA THR A 214 13.91 13.54 -4.91
C THR A 214 15.26 13.93 -5.50
N LEU A 215 15.55 13.53 -6.72
CA LEU A 215 16.87 13.77 -7.35
C LEU A 215 17.00 15.15 -7.98
N GLN A 216 15.93 15.65 -8.64
CA GLN A 216 16.00 16.84 -9.48
C GLN A 216 16.26 18.10 -8.66
N LYS A 217 17.39 18.79 -8.93
CA LYS A 217 17.76 20.06 -8.28
C LYS A 217 17.68 20.01 -6.75
N ASN A 218 18.00 18.86 -6.16
CA ASN A 218 18.08 18.75 -4.71
C ASN A 218 19.31 19.50 -4.20
N PRO A 219 19.20 20.40 -3.20
CA PRO A 219 20.33 21.11 -2.64
C PRO A 219 21.28 20.19 -1.84
N HIS A 220 20.82 18.99 -1.49
CA HIS A 220 21.59 17.98 -0.78
C HIS A 220 21.93 16.82 -1.69
N ARG A 221 22.93 16.02 -1.30
CA ARG A 221 23.18 14.73 -1.96
C ARG A 221 21.94 13.86 -1.81
N ALA A 222 21.39 13.42 -2.94
CA ALA A 222 20.15 12.64 -2.97
C ALA A 222 20.34 11.37 -3.80
N MET A 223 19.61 10.30 -3.42
CA MET A 223 19.62 9.01 -4.12
C MET A 223 18.20 8.45 -4.25
N GLY A 224 17.95 7.81 -5.39
CA GLY A 224 16.71 7.08 -5.66
C GLY A 224 17.01 5.60 -5.83
N PHE A 225 16.19 4.75 -5.23
CA PHE A 225 16.34 3.30 -5.23
C PHE A 225 15.09 2.63 -5.79
N MET A 226 15.28 1.57 -6.57
CA MET A 226 14.18 0.80 -7.18
C MET A 226 14.35 -0.67 -6.79
N VAL A 227 13.44 -1.16 -5.95
CA VAL A 227 13.38 -2.58 -5.59
C VAL A 227 12.84 -3.37 -6.77
N LEU A 228 13.57 -4.38 -7.19
CA LEU A 228 13.23 -5.22 -8.34
C LEU A 228 12.59 -6.52 -7.87
N CYS A 229 11.40 -6.82 -8.38
CA CYS A 229 10.70 -8.07 -8.11
C CYS A 229 11.26 -9.24 -8.94
N ASP A 230 12.58 -9.49 -8.86
CA ASP A 230 13.30 -10.47 -9.67
C ASP A 230 13.52 -11.84 -8.99
N ASP A 231 13.06 -12.01 -7.76
CA ASP A 231 13.09 -13.32 -7.08
C ASP A 231 11.81 -14.11 -7.38
N LEU A 232 11.94 -15.11 -8.24
CA LEU A 232 10.83 -16.00 -8.62
C LEU A 232 10.69 -17.24 -7.71
N ALA A 233 11.66 -17.46 -6.83
CA ALA A 233 11.68 -18.63 -5.95
C ALA A 233 11.11 -18.30 -4.56
N ARG A 234 11.61 -17.24 -3.92
CA ARG A 234 11.28 -16.86 -2.55
C ARG A 234 10.12 -15.85 -2.48
N GLU A 235 9.81 -15.17 -3.61
CA GLU A 235 8.75 -14.14 -3.71
C GLU A 235 7.91 -14.39 -4.97
N TYR A 236 6.79 -13.68 -5.09
CA TYR A 236 5.96 -13.62 -6.29
C TYR A 236 6.55 -12.63 -7.30
N GLY A 237 7.74 -12.91 -7.76
CA GLY A 237 8.47 -12.08 -8.68
C GLY A 237 7.86 -12.01 -10.09
N ASN A 238 8.26 -10.98 -10.81
CA ASN A 238 7.91 -10.78 -12.23
C ASN A 238 9.14 -10.33 -13.00
N ALA A 239 9.74 -11.24 -13.75
CA ALA A 239 10.98 -10.97 -14.49
C ALA A 239 10.85 -9.83 -15.50
N GLY A 240 9.72 -9.72 -16.19
CA GLY A 240 9.46 -8.66 -17.16
C GLY A 240 9.33 -7.28 -16.51
N LYS A 241 8.63 -7.20 -15.38
CA LYS A 241 8.53 -5.97 -14.58
C LYS A 241 9.91 -5.58 -14.02
N ALA A 242 10.64 -6.54 -13.49
CA ALA A 242 11.98 -6.31 -12.93
C ALA A 242 12.95 -5.78 -13.98
N GLU A 243 13.00 -6.37 -15.18
CA GLU A 243 13.88 -5.92 -16.25
C GLU A 243 13.50 -4.53 -16.77
N LYS A 244 12.20 -4.24 -16.90
CA LYS A 244 11.71 -2.90 -17.23
C LYS A 244 12.17 -1.85 -16.22
N MET A 245 12.09 -2.16 -14.93
CA MET A 245 12.53 -1.25 -13.87
C MET A 245 14.05 -1.13 -13.80
N ARG A 246 14.80 -2.22 -14.00
CA ARG A 246 16.26 -2.20 -14.12
C ARG A 246 16.72 -1.29 -15.25
N SER A 247 16.10 -1.41 -16.42
CA SER A 247 16.39 -0.52 -17.58
C SER A 247 16.04 0.94 -17.25
N ALA A 248 14.96 1.20 -16.53
CA ALA A 248 14.59 2.55 -16.10
C ALA A 248 15.62 3.13 -15.12
N CYS A 249 16.20 2.31 -14.22
CA CYS A 249 17.27 2.74 -13.32
C CYS A 249 18.48 3.27 -14.09
N GLY A 250 18.96 2.55 -15.11
CA GLY A 250 20.08 2.97 -15.92
C GLY A 250 19.83 4.28 -16.66
N LYS A 251 18.61 4.53 -17.11
CA LYS A 251 18.23 5.77 -17.82
C LYS A 251 18.11 6.98 -16.90
N ASN A 252 17.72 6.79 -15.63
CA ASN A 252 17.39 7.87 -14.72
C ASN A 252 18.40 8.06 -13.58
N GLY A 253 19.45 7.25 -13.54
CA GLY A 253 20.46 7.31 -12.47
C GLY A 253 19.95 6.82 -11.11
N TRP A 254 18.94 5.94 -11.10
CA TRP A 254 18.48 5.27 -9.88
C TRP A 254 19.32 4.01 -9.63
N ILE A 255 19.33 3.58 -8.38
CA ILE A 255 20.07 2.40 -7.93
C ILE A 255 19.07 1.23 -7.85
N PRO A 256 19.25 0.18 -8.66
CA PRO A 256 18.43 -1.02 -8.55
C PRO A 256 18.82 -1.82 -7.30
N ILE A 257 17.83 -2.39 -6.61
CA ILE A 257 18.00 -3.35 -5.52
C ILE A 257 17.37 -4.66 -5.99
N SER A 258 18.16 -5.71 -6.16
CA SER A 258 17.70 -7.04 -6.58
C SER A 258 17.27 -7.87 -5.37
N MET A 259 15.99 -8.25 -5.30
CA MET A 259 15.53 -9.16 -4.25
C MET A 259 16.28 -10.50 -4.29
N ARG A 260 16.59 -10.98 -5.50
CA ARG A 260 17.26 -12.24 -5.72
C ARG A 260 18.73 -12.21 -5.34
N ASP A 261 19.46 -11.17 -5.77
CA ASP A 261 20.91 -11.15 -5.73
C ASP A 261 21.45 -10.36 -4.51
N ASP A 262 20.73 -9.32 -4.04
CA ASP A 262 21.21 -8.46 -2.95
C ASP A 262 20.69 -8.91 -1.57
N TRP A 263 19.58 -9.69 -1.52
CA TRP A 263 18.95 -10.08 -0.27
C TRP A 263 19.25 -11.53 0.15
N LYS A 264 19.82 -11.70 1.33
CA LYS A 264 20.04 -13.02 1.92
C LYS A 264 18.72 -13.71 2.27
N THR A 265 17.77 -12.95 2.79
CA THR A 265 16.41 -13.41 3.14
C THR A 265 15.39 -12.34 2.73
N ILE A 266 14.11 -12.71 2.57
CA ILE A 266 13.03 -11.77 2.32
C ILE A 266 12.18 -11.58 3.58
N TYR A 267 11.69 -12.67 4.16
CA TYR A 267 10.76 -12.66 5.30
C TYR A 267 11.32 -13.33 6.58
N GLY A 268 12.55 -13.84 6.54
CA GLY A 268 13.18 -14.55 7.65
C GLY A 268 12.99 -16.07 7.59
N ASP A 269 13.50 -16.74 8.62
CA ASP A 269 13.48 -18.20 8.73
C ASP A 269 12.06 -18.71 8.99
N GLY A 270 11.73 -19.85 8.39
CA GLY A 270 10.44 -20.51 8.59
C GLY A 270 9.28 -19.95 7.76
N VAL A 271 9.53 -18.94 6.92
CA VAL A 271 8.56 -18.45 5.93
C VAL A 271 8.88 -19.02 4.57
N GLU A 272 7.94 -19.78 4.00
CA GLU A 272 8.12 -20.44 2.71
C GLU A 272 6.97 -20.11 1.78
N ARG A 273 7.30 -19.84 0.51
CA ARG A 273 6.31 -19.66 -0.54
C ARG A 273 5.56 -20.97 -0.80
N LYS A 274 4.23 -20.93 -0.81
CA LYS A 274 3.40 -22.09 -1.13
C LYS A 274 3.53 -22.48 -2.59
N ALA A 275 3.74 -23.76 -2.87
CA ALA A 275 3.75 -24.30 -4.21
C ALA A 275 2.35 -24.14 -4.87
N GLY A 276 2.30 -23.77 -6.15
CA GLY A 276 1.06 -23.72 -6.94
C GLY A 276 0.27 -22.40 -6.87
N THR A 277 0.66 -21.43 -6.07
CA THR A 277 0.10 -20.07 -6.15
C THR A 277 0.84 -19.33 -7.28
N ALA A 278 0.19 -19.18 -8.45
CA ALA A 278 0.80 -18.46 -9.58
C ALA A 278 1.03 -17.01 -9.18
N GLY A 279 2.22 -16.49 -9.46
CA GLY A 279 2.54 -15.07 -9.27
C GLY A 279 1.52 -14.17 -9.97
N GLY A 280 1.27 -12.99 -9.38
CA GLY A 280 0.39 -11.99 -9.95
C GLY A 280 0.80 -11.58 -11.38
N ARG A 281 -0.15 -11.03 -12.12
CA ARG A 281 0.00 -10.55 -13.50
C ARG A 281 0.97 -9.38 -13.60
#